data_7c712530d8c92566fe517260660199d8
#
_entry.id   7c712530d8c92566fe517260660199d8
#
_cell.length_a   1.000
_cell.length_b   1.000
_cell.length_c   1.000
_cell.angle_alpha   90.00
_cell.angle_beta   90.00
_cell.angle_gamma   90.00
#
_symmetry.space_group_name_H-M   'P 1'
#
loop_
_entity.id
_entity.type
_entity.pdbx_description
1 polymer ?
#
loop_
_entity_poly.entity_id
_entity_poly.type
_entity_poly.pdbx_seq_one_letter_code
_entity_poly.pdbx_strand_id
1 'polypeptide(L)'
;MSGPIESGIAPACRALVAPIEMATGKQAYFCGKPNPLMMRTGLRLLHCHSADAVMVGDRMDTDVISGLESGMSTVLVLSGVSTRQTVETYAYQPNVILDGVGDIARLARKNKK
;
A
#
# COMPACT_ATOMS: atom_id res chain seq x y z
N MET A 1 -7.55 -7.14 4.50
CA MET A 1 -7.77 -5.77 4.92
C MET A 1 -7.84 -5.67 6.42
N SER A 2 -6.83 -5.08 6.98
CA SER A 2 -6.62 -5.02 8.41
C SER A 2 -6.09 -3.68 8.83
N GLY A 3 -6.42 -3.28 10.06
CA GLY A 3 -5.82 -2.14 10.71
C GLY A 3 -5.16 -2.55 12.01
N PRO A 4 -4.18 -1.79 12.51
CA PRO A 4 -3.53 -2.12 13.77
C PRO A 4 -4.47 -1.94 14.96
N ILE A 5 -4.36 -2.86 15.93
CA ILE A 5 -5.06 -2.79 17.18
C ILE A 5 -4.08 -3.20 18.29
N GLU A 6 -4.49 -3.09 19.55
CA GLU A 6 -3.64 -3.38 20.71
C GLU A 6 -2.95 -4.73 20.65
N SER A 7 -3.67 -5.77 20.26
CA SER A 7 -3.16 -7.15 20.26
C SER A 7 -2.69 -7.61 18.88
N GLY A 8 -2.56 -6.70 17.89
CA GLY A 8 -2.12 -7.08 16.55
C GLY A 8 -2.91 -6.41 15.44
N ILE A 9 -3.36 -7.21 14.49
CA ILE A 9 -4.07 -6.73 13.31
C ILE A 9 -5.50 -7.24 13.34
N ALA A 10 -6.47 -6.33 13.20
CA ALA A 10 -7.88 -6.68 13.11
C ALA A 10 -8.42 -6.40 11.71
N PRO A 11 -9.34 -7.23 11.20
CA PRO A 11 -10.01 -6.92 9.94
C PRO A 11 -10.87 -5.67 10.10
N ALA A 12 -10.72 -4.73 9.20
CA ALA A 12 -11.51 -3.50 9.22
C ALA A 12 -12.72 -3.61 8.31
N CYS A 13 -12.49 -3.59 7.00
CA CYS A 13 -13.57 -3.64 6.01
C CYS A 13 -14.31 -4.98 6.03
N ARG A 14 -13.57 -6.08 6.17
CA ARG A 14 -14.19 -7.41 6.20
C ARG A 14 -15.12 -7.58 7.39
N ALA A 15 -14.78 -7.02 8.54
CA ALA A 15 -15.63 -7.10 9.73
C ALA A 15 -16.96 -6.37 9.52
N LEU A 16 -16.98 -5.31 8.72
CA LEU A 16 -18.19 -4.57 8.40
C LEU A 16 -19.03 -5.26 7.32
N VAL A 17 -18.39 -6.00 6.43
CA VAL A 17 -19.05 -6.65 5.29
C VAL A 17 -19.54 -8.05 5.63
N ALA A 18 -18.90 -8.74 6.57
CA ALA A 18 -19.21 -10.12 6.91
C ALA A 18 -20.70 -10.37 7.19
N PRO A 19 -21.43 -9.52 7.97
CA PRO A 19 -22.85 -9.75 8.18
C PRO A 19 -23.68 -9.71 6.88
N ILE A 20 -23.25 -8.86 5.93
CA ILE A 20 -23.93 -8.75 4.64
C ILE A 20 -23.69 -10.02 3.82
N GLU A 21 -22.47 -10.52 3.83
CA GLU A 21 -22.15 -11.79 3.16
C GLU A 21 -22.96 -12.95 3.74
N MET A 22 -23.08 -13.00 5.06
CA MET A 22 -23.87 -14.04 5.73
C MET A 22 -25.35 -13.95 5.39
N ALA A 23 -25.89 -12.74 5.35
CA ALA A 23 -27.31 -12.54 5.06
C ALA A 23 -27.66 -12.85 3.61
N THR A 24 -26.77 -12.54 2.67
CA THR A 24 -27.03 -12.68 1.24
C THR A 24 -26.54 -13.99 0.63
N GLY A 25 -25.62 -14.67 1.32
CA GLY A 25 -24.97 -15.87 0.79
C GLY A 25 -23.96 -15.57 -0.32
N LYS A 26 -23.62 -14.31 -0.51
CA LYS A 26 -22.68 -13.88 -1.55
C LYS A 26 -21.40 -13.38 -0.92
N GLN A 27 -20.30 -13.57 -1.65
CA GLN A 27 -18.98 -13.07 -1.21
C GLN A 27 -18.71 -11.70 -1.83
N ALA A 28 -18.20 -10.79 -1.00
CA ALA A 28 -17.80 -9.46 -1.48
C ALA A 28 -16.45 -9.54 -2.18
N TYR A 29 -16.28 -8.67 -3.19
CA TYR A 29 -15.00 -8.46 -3.84
C TYR A 29 -14.44 -7.14 -3.34
N PHE A 30 -13.27 -7.20 -2.70
CA PHE A 30 -12.65 -6.01 -2.11
C PHE A 30 -11.74 -5.34 -3.13
N CYS A 31 -12.12 -4.13 -3.56
CA CYS A 31 -11.38 -3.39 -4.57
C CYS A 31 -10.17 -2.64 -4.02
N GLY A 32 -10.13 -2.45 -2.71
CA GLY A 32 -9.04 -1.72 -2.06
C GLY A 32 -7.72 -2.49 -2.00
N LYS A 33 -6.65 -1.79 -1.66
CA LYS A 33 -5.33 -2.39 -1.55
C LYS A 33 -5.35 -3.62 -0.63
N PRO A 34 -4.66 -4.70 -0.95
CA PRO A 34 -3.66 -4.85 -2.01
C PRO A 34 -4.22 -5.32 -3.36
N ASN A 35 -5.50 -5.18 -3.61
CA ASN A 35 -6.09 -5.60 -4.87
C ASN A 35 -5.58 -4.72 -6.02
N PRO A 36 -5.08 -5.33 -7.12
CA PRO A 36 -4.49 -4.55 -8.22
C PRO A 36 -5.49 -3.70 -8.99
N LEU A 37 -6.79 -3.92 -8.82
CA LEU A 37 -7.81 -3.13 -9.51
C LEU A 37 -7.69 -1.64 -9.18
N MET A 38 -7.48 -1.31 -7.92
CA MET A 38 -7.34 0.08 -7.50
C MET A 38 -6.11 0.73 -8.14
N MET A 39 -4.99 0.00 -8.18
CA MET A 39 -3.76 0.49 -8.78
C MET A 39 -3.93 0.73 -10.29
N ARG A 40 -4.54 -0.22 -11.00
CA ARG A 40 -4.79 -0.08 -12.43
C ARG A 40 -5.71 1.10 -12.75
N THR A 41 -6.76 1.26 -11.95
CA THR A 41 -7.68 2.38 -12.11
C THR A 41 -6.97 3.71 -11.87
N GLY A 42 -6.16 3.79 -10.83
CA GLY A 42 -5.38 4.99 -10.54
C GLY A 42 -4.43 5.36 -11.66
N LEU A 43 -3.69 4.38 -12.18
CA LEU A 43 -2.76 4.61 -13.29
C LEU A 43 -3.49 5.08 -14.54
N ARG A 44 -4.65 4.51 -14.82
CA ARG A 44 -5.47 4.93 -15.97
C ARG A 44 -5.92 6.38 -15.83
N LEU A 45 -6.37 6.78 -14.64
CA LEU A 45 -6.80 8.15 -14.38
C LEU A 45 -5.65 9.14 -14.49
N LEU A 46 -4.44 8.74 -14.14
CA LEU A 46 -3.25 9.57 -14.23
C LEU A 46 -2.64 9.55 -15.63
N HIS A 47 -3.14 8.71 -16.53
CA HIS A 47 -2.59 8.52 -17.87
C HIS A 47 -1.11 8.14 -17.85
N CYS A 48 -0.73 7.27 -16.89
CA CYS A 48 0.66 6.82 -16.73
C CYS A 48 0.78 5.31 -16.90
N HIS A 49 1.98 4.89 -17.29
CA HIS A 49 2.36 3.48 -17.19
C HIS A 49 2.92 3.19 -15.80
N SER A 50 2.81 1.95 -15.36
CA SER A 50 3.32 1.55 -14.04
C SER A 50 4.81 1.86 -13.87
N ALA A 51 5.60 1.70 -14.94
CA ALA A 51 7.03 1.98 -14.89
C ALA A 51 7.36 3.45 -14.60
N ASP A 52 6.42 4.35 -14.88
CA ASP A 52 6.60 5.80 -14.68
C ASP A 52 5.93 6.30 -13.40
N ALA A 53 5.41 5.39 -12.58
CA ALA A 53 4.68 5.74 -11.37
C ALA A 53 5.38 5.18 -10.14
N VAL A 54 5.20 5.85 -9.02
CA VAL A 54 5.76 5.45 -7.73
C VAL A 54 4.63 5.34 -6.72
N MET A 55 4.59 4.22 -6.00
CA MET A 55 3.67 4.04 -4.88
C MET A 55 4.36 4.45 -3.60
N VAL A 56 3.78 5.41 -2.91
CA VAL A 56 4.28 5.89 -1.62
C VAL A 56 3.28 5.51 -0.54
N GLY A 57 3.74 4.86 0.50
CA GLY A 57 2.86 4.47 1.59
C GLY A 57 3.62 4.06 2.83
N ASP A 58 2.88 3.78 3.89
CA ASP A 58 3.44 3.47 5.20
C ASP A 58 3.24 2.01 5.62
N ARG A 59 2.65 1.19 4.75
CA ARG A 59 2.36 -0.20 5.08
C ARG A 59 2.95 -1.15 4.04
N MET A 60 3.63 -2.19 4.55
CA MET A 60 4.18 -3.24 3.72
C MET A 60 3.08 -4.12 3.13
N ASP A 61 2.07 -4.45 3.92
CA ASP A 61 1.04 -5.43 3.57
C ASP A 61 -0.05 -4.89 2.65
N THR A 62 -0.08 -3.61 2.39
CA THR A 62 -1.04 -3.00 1.46
C THR A 62 -0.35 -2.15 0.41
N ASP A 63 0.33 -1.09 0.84
CA ASP A 63 0.91 -0.12 -0.09
C ASP A 63 2.08 -0.67 -0.89
N VAL A 64 3.06 -1.25 -0.22
CA VAL A 64 4.27 -1.75 -0.88
C VAL A 64 3.94 -2.92 -1.79
N ILE A 65 3.18 -3.89 -1.31
CA ILE A 65 2.83 -5.05 -2.14
C ILE A 65 1.97 -4.65 -3.34
N SER A 66 1.06 -3.69 -3.17
CA SER A 66 0.24 -3.18 -4.28
C SER A 66 1.10 -2.56 -5.37
N GLY A 67 2.08 -1.75 -4.97
CA GLY A 67 2.99 -1.12 -5.92
C GLY A 67 3.84 -2.15 -6.65
N LEU A 68 4.44 -3.08 -5.91
CA LEU A 68 5.30 -4.11 -6.49
C LEU A 68 4.55 -5.00 -7.47
N GLU A 69 3.36 -5.46 -7.10
CA GLU A 69 2.56 -6.34 -7.96
C GLU A 69 2.02 -5.62 -9.19
N SER A 70 1.92 -4.31 -9.12
CA SER A 70 1.47 -3.48 -10.26
C SER A 70 2.63 -3.01 -11.14
N GLY A 71 3.86 -3.38 -10.82
CA GLY A 71 5.02 -3.00 -11.61
C GLY A 71 5.51 -1.58 -11.36
N MET A 72 5.12 -0.99 -10.24
CA MET A 72 5.55 0.36 -9.87
C MET A 72 6.79 0.31 -8.97
N SER A 73 7.54 1.39 -8.94
CA SER A 73 8.52 1.61 -7.89
C SER A 73 7.80 1.91 -6.59
N THR A 74 8.39 1.53 -5.47
CA THR A 74 7.75 1.68 -4.17
C THR A 74 8.64 2.44 -3.19
N VAL A 75 8.01 3.31 -2.42
CA VAL A 75 8.67 4.06 -1.36
C VAL A 75 7.89 3.82 -0.07
N LEU A 76 8.56 3.26 0.93
CA LEU A 76 7.98 3.10 2.26
C LEU A 76 8.40 4.28 3.12
N VAL A 77 7.43 4.92 3.76
CA VAL A 77 7.69 5.98 4.73
C VAL A 77 7.46 5.44 6.14
N LEU A 78 8.33 5.78 7.05
CA LEU A 78 8.31 5.26 8.41
C LEU A 78 7.51 6.11 9.40
N SER A 79 6.90 7.18 8.90
CA SER A 79 6.09 8.08 9.73
C SER A 79 4.74 7.50 10.14
N GLY A 80 4.38 6.33 9.61
CA GLY A 80 3.10 5.69 9.89
C GLY A 80 3.25 4.36 10.62
N VAL A 81 2.70 3.31 10.05
CA VAL A 81 2.55 2.00 10.70
C VAL A 81 3.85 1.20 10.77
N SER A 82 4.66 1.24 9.72
CA SER A 82 5.81 0.35 9.60
C SER A 82 7.08 0.90 10.23
N THR A 83 7.93 -0.02 10.72
CA THR A 83 9.28 0.28 11.18
C THR A 83 10.28 -0.49 10.32
N ARG A 84 11.56 -0.15 10.40
CA ARG A 84 12.60 -0.89 9.68
C ARG A 84 12.64 -2.36 10.09
N GLN A 85 12.37 -2.66 11.35
CA GLN A 85 12.30 -4.03 11.84
C GLN A 85 11.13 -4.78 11.23
N THR A 86 9.98 -4.13 11.10
CA THR A 86 8.81 -4.72 10.45
C THR A 86 9.12 -5.09 9.01
N VAL A 87 9.83 -4.22 8.30
CA VAL A 87 10.19 -4.46 6.90
C VAL A 87 10.97 -5.76 6.73
N GLU A 88 11.88 -6.05 7.65
CA GLU A 88 12.70 -7.25 7.60
C GLU A 88 11.91 -8.55 7.69
N THR A 89 10.70 -8.51 8.22
CA THR A 89 9.87 -9.71 8.35
C THR A 89 9.17 -10.12 7.06
N TYR A 90 9.21 -9.29 6.04
CA TYR A 90 8.52 -9.56 4.77
C TYR A 90 9.48 -10.14 3.73
N ALA A 91 8.93 -11.02 2.89
CA ALA A 91 9.70 -11.63 1.80
C ALA A 91 9.99 -10.66 0.66
N TYR A 92 9.26 -9.56 0.60
CA TYR A 92 9.46 -8.50 -0.40
C TYR A 92 9.91 -7.22 0.29
N GLN A 93 10.54 -6.34 -0.47
CA GLN A 93 11.11 -5.11 0.07
C GLN A 93 10.70 -3.93 -0.81
N PRO A 94 10.52 -2.72 -0.22
CA PRO A 94 10.33 -1.52 -1.02
C PRO A 94 11.62 -1.13 -1.73
N ASN A 95 11.52 -0.34 -2.78
CA ASN A 95 12.69 0.17 -3.48
C ASN A 95 13.45 1.19 -2.64
N VAL A 96 12.73 2.01 -1.89
CA VAL A 96 13.32 3.07 -1.06
C VAL A 96 12.57 3.13 0.27
N ILE A 97 13.29 3.38 1.35
CA ILE A 97 12.72 3.61 2.68
C ILE A 97 13.09 5.02 3.12
N LEU A 98 12.10 5.82 3.47
CA LEU A 98 12.29 7.19 3.94
C LEU A 98 11.61 7.38 5.31
N ASP A 99 12.10 8.34 6.07
CA ASP A 99 11.50 8.63 7.38
C ASP A 99 10.12 9.28 7.26
N GLY A 100 9.90 10.09 6.24
CA GLY A 100 8.63 10.74 6.02
C GLY A 100 8.47 11.22 4.59
N VAL A 101 7.24 11.60 4.26
CA VAL A 101 6.88 12.07 2.91
C VAL A 101 7.69 13.31 2.50
N GLY A 102 8.03 14.16 3.47
CA GLY A 102 8.82 15.36 3.19
C GLY A 102 10.19 15.08 2.58
N ASP A 103 10.75 13.89 2.83
CA ASP A 103 12.05 13.51 2.28
C ASP A 103 12.01 13.30 0.77
N ILE A 104 10.84 13.07 0.21
CA ILE A 104 10.66 12.91 -1.24
C ILE A 104 11.01 14.20 -1.97
N ALA A 105 10.53 15.33 -1.45
CA ALA A 105 10.85 16.64 -2.03
C ALA A 105 12.35 16.94 -1.97
N ARG A 106 12.99 16.52 -0.88
CA ARG A 106 14.43 16.68 -0.71
C ARG A 106 15.21 15.87 -1.76
N LEU A 107 14.81 14.62 -1.99
CA LEU A 107 15.43 13.78 -3.00
C LEU A 107 15.20 14.31 -4.41
N ALA A 108 14.00 14.79 -4.70
CA ALA A 108 13.66 15.34 -6.00
C ALA A 108 14.53 16.57 -6.31
N ARG A 109 14.74 17.44 -5.32
CA ARG A 109 15.61 18.61 -5.47
C ARG A 109 17.07 18.22 -5.68
N LYS A 110 17.53 17.17 -5.00
CA LYS A 110 18.90 16.70 -5.10
C LYS A 110 19.20 16.12 -6.48
N ASN A 111 18.22 15.48 -7.12
CA ASN A 111 18.36 14.88 -8.44
C ASN A 111 18.07 15.85 -9.57
N LYS A 112 17.57 17.04 -9.25
CA LYS A 112 17.20 18.04 -10.24
C LYS A 112 18.43 18.89 -10.54
N LYS A 113 19.06 18.62 -11.64
CA LYS A 113 20.19 19.41 -12.10
C LYS A 113 19.92 20.01 -13.46
#